data_b3184a2ff55f8fb517f97bf1ddd23967
#
_entry.id   b3184a2ff55f8fb517f97bf1ddd23967
#
_cell.length_a   1.000
_cell.length_b   1.000
_cell.length_c   1.000
_cell.angle_alpha   90.00
_cell.angle_beta   90.00
_cell.angle_gamma   90.00
#
_symmetry.space_group_name_H-M   'P 1'
#
loop_
_entity.id
_entity.type
_entity.pdbx_description
1 polymer ?
#
loop_
_entity_poly.entity_id
_entity_poly.type
_entity_poly.pdbx_seq_one_letter_code
_entity_poly.pdbx_strand_id
1 'polypeptide(L)'
;MTAKRRAFNTIADALISVLGLNRPIRVYRAFLSRINAVKKVAINGTPITFDANEELHLLRAELIASKEPETLAWIDSFAPGEVLYDIGANVGVFSLYAALHRNCDVYAFEPEAKNYACLNQNILLNGLGRRVKALNVGLHDRTCIEFLQLHGLESGAALHALGEAIDWRKNRFQPEFEQSVIAFSLDEFIERFGAPLPSHIKLDVDGNEDKIIRGGRRTLSNPGMKSLLIEINENDRALIELIESCGLTLERKTLAALQGSYRDTFNAVFARK
;
A
#
# COMPACT_ATOMS: atom_id res chain seq x y z
N MET A 1 -14.50 21.13 -2.63
CA MET A 1 -14.01 21.84 -1.41
C MET A 1 -15.21 22.06 -0.50
N THR A 2 -15.22 21.44 0.70
CA THR A 2 -16.37 21.48 1.63
C THR A 2 -16.57 22.87 2.23
N ALA A 3 -17.82 23.21 2.62
CA ALA A 3 -18.16 24.48 3.26
C ALA A 3 -17.30 24.77 4.53
N LYS A 4 -16.93 23.72 5.27
CA LYS A 4 -16.03 23.81 6.44
C LYS A 4 -14.63 24.30 6.07
N ARG A 5 -14.07 23.85 4.94
CA ARG A 5 -12.74 24.27 4.47
C ARG A 5 -12.74 25.73 4.00
N ARG A 6 -13.85 26.18 3.38
CA ARG A 6 -14.01 27.63 3.05
C ARG A 6 -14.08 28.50 4.30
N ALA A 7 -14.88 28.09 5.29
CA ALA A 7 -14.98 28.84 6.55
C ALA A 7 -13.65 28.91 7.29
N PHE A 8 -12.89 27.82 7.35
CA PHE A 8 -11.57 27.79 7.97
C PHE A 8 -10.58 28.74 7.28
N ASN A 9 -10.52 28.72 5.94
CA ASN A 9 -9.66 29.61 5.17
C ASN A 9 -10.03 31.08 5.39
N THR A 10 -11.31 31.42 5.42
CA THR A 10 -11.79 32.80 5.68
C THR A 10 -11.39 33.28 7.08
N ILE A 11 -11.46 32.41 8.09
CA ILE A 11 -11.03 32.74 9.46
C ILE A 11 -9.50 32.92 9.54
N ALA A 12 -8.75 32.05 8.85
CA ALA A 12 -7.30 32.15 8.77
C ALA A 12 -6.85 33.45 8.09
N ASP A 13 -7.46 33.81 6.96
CA ASP A 13 -7.18 35.06 6.24
C ASP A 13 -7.52 36.31 7.08
N ALA A 14 -8.63 36.29 7.82
CA ALA A 14 -9.02 37.36 8.72
C ALA A 14 -8.03 37.51 9.88
N LEU A 15 -7.58 36.40 10.50
CA LEU A 15 -6.57 36.44 11.56
C LEU A 15 -5.22 36.97 11.07
N ILE A 16 -4.79 36.56 9.87
CA ILE A 16 -3.56 37.03 9.21
C ILE A 16 -3.64 38.54 8.98
N SER A 17 -4.78 39.04 8.52
CA SER A 17 -5.02 40.49 8.28
C SER A 17 -5.03 41.30 9.58
N VAL A 18 -5.71 40.80 10.61
CA VAL A 18 -5.82 41.48 11.91
C VAL A 18 -4.48 41.55 12.66
N LEU A 19 -3.65 40.52 12.54
CA LEU A 19 -2.34 40.43 13.19
C LEU A 19 -1.24 41.23 12.45
N GLY A 20 -1.54 41.87 11.33
CA GLY A 20 -0.59 42.66 10.55
C GLY A 20 0.63 41.91 10.07
N LEU A 21 0.47 40.60 9.85
CA LEU A 21 1.57 39.69 9.52
C LEU A 21 1.97 39.85 8.06
N ASN A 22 2.91 40.70 7.75
CA ASN A 22 3.48 40.93 6.42
C ASN A 22 4.18 39.67 5.81
N ARG A 23 4.15 38.53 6.53
CA ARG A 23 4.69 37.23 6.06
C ARG A 23 3.79 36.09 6.51
N PRO A 24 2.56 35.97 5.97
CA PRO A 24 1.55 35.00 6.38
C PRO A 24 2.06 33.54 6.25
N ILE A 25 2.85 33.22 5.21
CA ILE A 25 3.40 31.87 4.98
C ILE A 25 4.28 31.38 6.13
N ARG A 26 5.09 32.21 6.76
CA ARG A 26 5.98 31.80 7.87
C ARG A 26 5.21 31.45 9.14
N VAL A 27 4.20 32.24 9.46
CA VAL A 27 3.35 32.01 10.64
C VAL A 27 2.46 30.77 10.41
N TYR A 28 1.88 30.67 9.23
CA TYR A 28 1.08 29.50 8.82
C TYR A 28 1.91 28.22 8.86
N ARG A 29 3.13 28.22 8.30
CA ARG A 29 4.04 27.08 8.37
C ARG A 29 4.48 26.75 9.79
N ALA A 30 4.78 27.75 10.64
CA ALA A 30 5.11 27.53 12.04
C ALA A 30 3.92 26.98 12.84
N PHE A 31 2.70 27.36 12.49
CA PHE A 31 1.48 26.80 13.08
C PHE A 31 1.24 25.38 12.59
N LEU A 32 1.29 25.12 11.28
CA LEU A 32 1.13 23.78 10.71
C LEU A 32 2.21 22.81 11.18
N SER A 33 3.46 23.27 11.34
CA SER A 33 4.55 22.40 11.84
C SER A 33 4.38 21.99 13.31
N ARG A 34 3.47 22.62 14.05
CA ARG A 34 3.12 22.28 15.43
C ARG A 34 1.85 21.44 15.55
N ILE A 35 1.08 21.32 14.47
CA ILE A 35 -0.12 20.48 14.39
C ILE A 35 0.26 19.21 13.64
N ASN A 36 0.98 18.31 14.30
CA ASN A 36 1.06 16.93 13.82
C ASN A 36 -0.25 16.25 14.19
N ALA A 37 -1.22 16.27 13.26
CA ALA A 37 -2.44 15.52 13.45
C ALA A 37 -2.08 14.02 13.37
N VAL A 38 -2.19 13.33 14.51
CA VAL A 38 -2.01 11.89 14.59
C VAL A 38 -3.25 11.26 15.21
N LYS A 39 -3.60 10.08 14.76
CA LYS A 39 -4.71 9.30 15.31
C LYS A 39 -4.28 7.88 15.62
N LYS A 40 -4.68 7.40 16.79
CA LYS A 40 -4.57 5.98 17.15
C LYS A 40 -5.82 5.24 16.72
N VAL A 41 -5.63 4.18 15.95
CA VAL A 41 -6.68 3.25 15.52
C VAL A 41 -6.34 1.88 16.10
N ALA A 42 -7.30 1.21 16.71
CA ALA A 42 -7.13 -0.16 17.18
C ALA A 42 -7.60 -1.13 16.09
N ILE A 43 -6.68 -1.89 15.50
CA ILE A 43 -6.97 -2.93 14.52
C ILE A 43 -6.82 -4.28 15.23
N ASN A 44 -7.90 -5.05 15.35
CA ASN A 44 -7.96 -6.30 16.14
C ASN A 44 -7.29 -6.17 17.52
N GLY A 45 -7.54 -5.05 18.22
CA GLY A 45 -6.97 -4.76 19.53
C GLY A 45 -5.53 -4.22 19.52
N THR A 46 -4.85 -4.21 18.37
CA THR A 46 -3.48 -3.65 18.23
C THR A 46 -3.56 -2.15 17.98
N PRO A 47 -3.03 -1.32 18.88
CA PRO A 47 -3.03 0.12 18.71
C PRO A 47 -1.96 0.54 17.69
N ILE A 48 -2.37 1.22 16.62
CA ILE A 48 -1.50 1.75 15.58
C ILE A 48 -1.72 3.25 15.48
N THR A 49 -0.64 4.01 15.42
CA THR A 49 -0.68 5.47 15.26
C THR A 49 -0.48 5.84 13.80
N PHE A 50 -1.40 6.59 13.24
CA PHE A 50 -1.34 7.06 11.85
C PHE A 50 -1.20 8.58 11.78
N ASP A 51 -0.52 9.05 10.73
CA ASP A 51 -0.59 10.43 10.29
C ASP A 51 -2.04 10.74 9.85
N ALA A 52 -2.62 11.77 10.41
CA ALA A 52 -3.99 12.21 10.16
C ALA A 52 -4.05 13.59 9.49
N ASN A 53 -2.96 14.03 8.86
CA ASN A 53 -2.93 15.31 8.15
C ASN A 53 -3.79 15.29 6.89
N GLU A 54 -4.03 14.10 6.32
CA GLU A 54 -4.91 13.88 5.17
C GLU A 54 -6.07 12.95 5.54
N GLU A 55 -7.29 13.34 5.16
CA GLU A 55 -8.52 12.61 5.51
C GLU A 55 -8.53 11.18 4.95
N LEU A 56 -7.98 10.99 3.75
CA LEU A 56 -7.98 9.70 3.07
C LEU A 56 -7.08 8.65 3.77
N HIS A 57 -5.94 9.08 4.34
CA HIS A 57 -5.07 8.19 5.13
C HIS A 57 -5.80 7.63 6.35
N LEU A 58 -6.55 8.49 7.02
CA LEU A 58 -7.29 8.13 8.20
C LEU A 58 -8.45 7.18 7.89
N LEU A 59 -9.19 7.47 6.80
CA LEU A 59 -10.28 6.60 6.35
C LEU A 59 -9.79 5.19 6.01
N ARG A 60 -8.61 5.05 5.38
CA ARG A 60 -8.03 3.74 5.10
C ARG A 60 -7.76 2.97 6.39
N ALA A 61 -7.11 3.60 7.37
CA ALA A 61 -6.80 2.96 8.64
C ALA A 61 -8.05 2.58 9.45
N GLU A 62 -9.09 3.42 9.44
CA GLU A 62 -10.34 3.17 10.18
C GLU A 62 -11.22 2.09 9.55
N LEU A 63 -11.23 2.02 8.22
CA LEU A 63 -12.12 1.11 7.51
C LEU A 63 -11.50 -0.25 7.23
N ILE A 64 -10.18 -0.43 7.43
CA ILE A 64 -9.48 -1.64 7.01
C ILE A 64 -10.04 -2.92 7.65
N ALA A 65 -10.36 -2.88 8.94
CA ALA A 65 -10.91 -4.03 9.65
C ALA A 65 -12.28 -4.47 9.12
N SER A 66 -13.04 -3.55 8.52
CA SER A 66 -14.35 -3.84 7.93
C SER A 66 -14.28 -4.13 6.44
N LYS A 67 -13.26 -3.60 5.75
CA LYS A 67 -13.10 -3.78 4.29
C LYS A 67 -12.39 -5.08 3.94
N GLU A 68 -11.35 -5.43 4.69
CA GLU A 68 -10.50 -6.57 4.40
C GLU A 68 -10.20 -7.41 5.67
N PRO A 69 -11.23 -7.91 6.35
CA PRO A 69 -11.05 -8.74 7.54
C PRO A 69 -10.29 -10.04 7.23
N GLU A 70 -10.39 -10.55 6.01
CA GLU A 70 -9.66 -11.73 5.54
C GLU A 70 -8.16 -11.49 5.44
N THR A 71 -7.71 -10.30 5.02
CA THR A 71 -6.29 -9.93 4.97
C THR A 71 -5.71 -9.87 6.38
N LEU A 72 -6.46 -9.30 7.33
CA LEU A 72 -6.05 -9.30 8.74
C LEU A 72 -5.99 -10.72 9.31
N ALA A 73 -7.00 -11.56 9.06
CA ALA A 73 -7.01 -12.96 9.51
C ALA A 73 -5.87 -13.79 8.90
N TRP A 74 -5.46 -13.49 7.66
CA TRP A 74 -4.30 -14.09 7.03
C TRP A 74 -3.01 -13.67 7.74
N ILE A 75 -2.82 -12.39 8.03
CA ILE A 75 -1.67 -11.88 8.80
C ILE A 75 -1.66 -12.48 10.22
N ASP A 76 -2.81 -12.66 10.86
CA ASP A 76 -2.94 -13.25 12.19
C ASP A 76 -2.43 -14.70 12.25
N SER A 77 -2.37 -15.39 11.10
CA SER A 77 -1.84 -16.75 11.00
C SER A 77 -0.30 -16.83 10.95
N PHE A 78 0.40 -15.71 10.79
CA PHE A 78 1.87 -15.71 10.66
C PHE A 78 2.55 -16.05 11.97
N ALA A 79 3.69 -16.75 11.90
CA ALA A 79 4.56 -16.94 13.04
C ALA A 79 5.38 -15.67 13.33
N PRO A 80 5.71 -15.39 14.58
CA PRO A 80 6.57 -14.27 14.93
C PRO A 80 7.94 -14.34 14.23
N GLY A 81 8.38 -13.21 13.68
CA GLY A 81 9.68 -13.11 13.00
C GLY A 81 9.67 -13.56 11.53
N GLU A 82 8.52 -13.93 10.97
CA GLU A 82 8.40 -14.17 9.55
C GLU A 82 8.52 -12.88 8.73
N VAL A 83 8.92 -13.04 7.47
CA VAL A 83 9.14 -11.93 6.55
C VAL A 83 7.91 -11.74 5.67
N LEU A 84 7.31 -10.55 5.73
CA LEU A 84 6.24 -10.13 4.82
C LEU A 84 6.79 -9.18 3.76
N TYR A 85 6.48 -9.45 2.50
CA TYR A 85 6.58 -8.47 1.43
C TYR A 85 5.18 -7.91 1.16
N ASP A 86 5.00 -6.62 1.45
CA ASP A 86 3.75 -5.88 1.24
C ASP A 86 3.91 -5.03 -0.03
N ILE A 87 3.40 -5.54 -1.15
CA ILE A 87 3.55 -4.95 -2.48
C ILE A 87 2.30 -4.14 -2.79
N GLY A 88 2.46 -2.83 -2.98
CA GLY A 88 1.38 -1.86 -2.98
C GLY A 88 0.99 -1.46 -1.55
N ALA A 89 2.01 -1.15 -0.71
CA ALA A 89 1.81 -0.92 0.71
C ALA A 89 0.98 0.34 1.02
N ASN A 90 0.84 1.27 0.08
CA ASN A 90 0.14 2.55 0.24
C ASN A 90 0.64 3.27 1.50
N VAL A 91 -0.23 3.63 2.44
CA VAL A 91 0.13 4.28 3.70
C VAL A 91 0.59 3.30 4.80
N GLY A 92 0.68 2.01 4.49
CA GLY A 92 1.30 0.97 5.32
C GLY A 92 0.40 0.31 6.36
N VAL A 93 -0.91 0.29 6.20
CA VAL A 93 -1.83 -0.26 7.22
C VAL A 93 -1.49 -1.72 7.53
N PHE A 94 -1.35 -2.58 6.52
CA PHE A 94 -1.02 -4.00 6.71
C PHE A 94 0.42 -4.22 7.14
N SER A 95 1.36 -3.44 6.59
CA SER A 95 2.76 -3.46 7.01
C SER A 95 2.94 -3.20 8.50
N LEU A 96 2.29 -2.16 9.02
CA LEU A 96 2.34 -1.77 10.43
C LEU A 96 1.64 -2.81 11.31
N TYR A 97 0.49 -3.30 10.86
CA TYR A 97 -0.25 -4.34 11.58
C TYR A 97 0.57 -5.62 11.72
N ALA A 98 1.16 -6.13 10.64
CA ALA A 98 2.00 -7.32 10.66
C ALA A 98 3.21 -7.15 11.59
N ALA A 99 3.87 -5.99 11.54
CA ALA A 99 5.03 -5.70 12.37
C ALA A 99 4.68 -5.59 13.86
N LEU A 100 3.57 -4.95 14.23
CA LEU A 100 3.15 -4.74 15.62
C LEU A 100 2.47 -5.97 16.21
N HIS A 101 1.57 -6.58 15.46
CA HIS A 101 0.74 -7.68 15.96
C HIS A 101 1.45 -9.02 15.92
N ARG A 102 2.20 -9.31 14.85
CA ARG A 102 2.89 -10.59 14.62
C ARG A 102 4.41 -10.52 14.75
N ASN A 103 4.94 -9.34 15.04
CA ASN A 103 6.39 -9.16 15.16
C ASN A 103 7.15 -9.52 13.85
N CYS A 104 6.51 -9.34 12.69
CA CYS A 104 7.10 -9.63 11.40
C CYS A 104 8.16 -8.59 11.00
N ASP A 105 9.15 -9.01 10.21
CA ASP A 105 9.98 -8.10 9.44
C ASP A 105 9.31 -7.84 8.09
N VAL A 106 9.11 -6.57 7.75
CA VAL A 106 8.30 -6.18 6.58
C VAL A 106 9.15 -5.41 5.57
N TYR A 107 9.01 -5.78 4.30
CA TYR A 107 9.49 -5.04 3.13
C TYR A 107 8.26 -4.47 2.42
N ALA A 108 8.05 -3.18 2.56
CA ALA A 108 6.88 -2.47 2.06
C ALA A 108 7.24 -1.71 0.79
N PHE A 109 6.69 -2.14 -0.35
CA PHE A 109 6.94 -1.56 -1.67
C PHE A 109 5.82 -0.59 -2.00
N GLU A 110 6.15 0.68 -2.14
CA GLU A 110 5.20 1.74 -2.50
C GLU A 110 5.84 2.72 -3.46
N PRO A 111 5.52 2.65 -4.76
CA PRO A 111 6.13 3.51 -5.77
C PRO A 111 5.61 4.95 -5.75
N GLU A 112 4.37 5.22 -5.31
CA GLU A 112 3.82 6.57 -5.31
C GLU A 112 4.48 7.42 -4.21
N ALA A 113 4.98 8.60 -4.60
CA ALA A 113 5.84 9.40 -3.74
C ALA A 113 5.16 9.91 -2.46
N LYS A 114 3.89 10.31 -2.51
CA LYS A 114 3.16 10.83 -1.35
C LYS A 114 2.74 9.70 -0.41
N ASN A 115 2.27 8.57 -0.96
CA ASN A 115 1.98 7.37 -0.18
C ASN A 115 3.23 6.87 0.54
N TYR A 116 4.36 6.81 -0.17
CA TYR A 116 5.65 6.44 0.40
C TYR A 116 6.10 7.39 1.53
N ALA A 117 5.91 8.69 1.35
CA ALA A 117 6.22 9.67 2.41
C ALA A 117 5.34 9.45 3.65
N CYS A 118 4.05 9.21 3.46
CA CYS A 118 3.12 8.90 4.54
C CYS A 118 3.45 7.55 5.21
N LEU A 119 3.76 6.51 4.44
CA LEU A 119 4.22 5.22 4.95
C LEU A 119 5.42 5.39 5.90
N ASN A 120 6.44 6.15 5.49
CA ASN A 120 7.61 6.43 6.34
C ASN A 120 7.23 7.20 7.62
N GLN A 121 6.33 8.17 7.53
CA GLN A 121 5.83 8.89 8.69
C GLN A 121 5.09 7.94 9.65
N ASN A 122 4.27 7.05 9.14
CA ASN A 122 3.57 6.06 9.94
C ASN A 122 4.54 5.05 10.61
N ILE A 123 5.58 4.61 9.90
CA ILE A 123 6.66 3.78 10.47
C ILE A 123 7.35 4.50 11.62
N LEU A 124 7.69 5.79 11.44
CA LEU A 124 8.32 6.62 12.47
C LEU A 124 7.43 6.76 13.70
N LEU A 125 6.14 7.09 13.53
CA LEU A 125 5.17 7.27 14.62
C LEU A 125 4.98 6.02 15.50
N ASN A 126 5.23 4.85 14.95
CA ASN A 126 5.11 3.57 15.65
C ASN A 126 6.47 2.98 16.09
N GLY A 127 7.59 3.66 15.83
CA GLY A 127 8.93 3.19 16.22
C GLY A 127 9.40 1.95 15.46
N LEU A 128 8.88 1.71 14.24
CA LEU A 128 9.08 0.47 13.50
C LEU A 128 10.23 0.49 12.47
N GLY A 129 11.07 1.52 12.45
CA GLY A 129 12.11 1.68 11.44
C GLY A 129 13.14 0.54 11.33
N ARG A 130 13.26 -0.32 12.35
CA ARG A 130 14.10 -1.53 12.29
C ARG A 130 13.39 -2.72 11.67
N ARG A 131 12.04 -2.78 11.74
CA ARG A 131 11.23 -3.91 11.27
C ARG A 131 10.58 -3.67 9.91
N VAL A 132 10.14 -2.47 9.64
CA VAL A 132 9.49 -2.11 8.37
C VAL A 132 10.46 -1.31 7.52
N LYS A 133 10.83 -1.85 6.37
CA LYS A 133 11.67 -1.22 5.35
C LYS A 133 10.76 -0.73 4.24
N ALA A 134 10.46 0.56 4.22
CA ALA A 134 9.74 1.17 3.13
C ALA A 134 10.66 1.38 1.91
N LEU A 135 10.17 1.03 0.73
CA LEU A 135 10.92 1.03 -0.53
C LEU A 135 10.12 1.78 -1.60
N ASN A 136 10.67 2.92 -2.05
CA ASN A 136 10.04 3.70 -3.13
C ASN A 136 10.47 3.16 -4.50
N VAL A 137 10.03 1.93 -4.78
CA VAL A 137 10.28 1.23 -6.04
C VAL A 137 9.03 0.51 -6.48
N GLY A 138 8.86 0.36 -7.80
CA GLY A 138 7.85 -0.52 -8.38
C GLY A 138 8.37 -1.95 -8.51
N LEU A 139 7.45 -2.92 -8.63
CA LEU A 139 7.79 -4.27 -9.05
C LEU A 139 7.18 -4.56 -10.43
N HIS A 140 7.92 -5.35 -11.23
CA HIS A 140 7.61 -5.62 -12.63
C HIS A 140 8.17 -7.00 -13.04
N ASP A 141 8.03 -7.40 -14.31
CA ASP A 141 8.67 -8.61 -14.84
C ASP A 141 10.17 -8.45 -15.11
N ARG A 142 10.69 -7.22 -15.11
CA ARG A 142 12.09 -6.87 -15.39
C ARG A 142 12.51 -5.60 -14.63
N THR A 143 13.80 -5.37 -14.54
CA THR A 143 14.34 -4.11 -14.02
C THR A 143 14.34 -3.04 -15.12
N CYS A 144 13.67 -1.92 -14.86
CA CYS A 144 13.51 -0.82 -15.82
C CYS A 144 13.16 0.49 -15.10
N ILE A 145 13.21 1.59 -15.86
CA ILE A 145 12.48 2.81 -15.50
C ILE A 145 11.10 2.70 -16.15
N GLU A 146 10.07 2.91 -15.36
CA GLU A 146 8.68 2.86 -15.80
C GLU A 146 7.94 4.12 -15.32
N PHE A 147 6.74 4.35 -15.82
CA PHE A 147 5.90 5.49 -15.43
C PHE A 147 4.71 4.99 -14.62
N LEU A 148 4.54 5.55 -13.43
CA LEU A 148 3.33 5.37 -12.64
C LEU A 148 2.30 6.42 -13.08
N GLN A 149 1.21 5.96 -13.65
CA GLN A 149 0.10 6.76 -14.15
C GLN A 149 -0.84 7.09 -13.00
N LEU A 150 -0.79 8.33 -12.49
CA LEU A 150 -1.58 8.73 -11.32
C LEU A 150 -2.98 9.18 -11.75
N HIS A 151 -4.00 8.51 -11.24
CA HIS A 151 -5.41 8.86 -11.45
C HIS A 151 -5.86 10.04 -10.57
N GLY A 152 -5.15 10.33 -9.48
CA GLY A 152 -5.38 11.45 -8.57
C GLY A 152 -4.12 11.80 -7.81
N LEU A 153 -4.01 13.05 -7.38
CA LEU A 153 -2.82 13.58 -6.68
C LEU A 153 -3.00 13.66 -5.16
N GLU A 154 -4.07 13.12 -4.61
CA GLU A 154 -4.29 13.08 -3.16
C GLU A 154 -3.47 11.93 -2.55
N SER A 155 -2.77 12.20 -1.45
CA SER A 155 -2.03 11.17 -0.73
C SER A 155 -3.00 10.12 -0.15
N GLY A 156 -2.65 8.83 -0.25
CA GLY A 156 -3.56 7.72 0.04
C GLY A 156 -4.46 7.34 -1.14
N ALA A 157 -4.36 8.02 -2.29
CA ALA A 157 -5.06 7.61 -3.50
C ALA A 157 -4.65 6.19 -3.93
N ALA A 158 -5.51 5.51 -4.62
CA ALA A 158 -5.32 4.21 -5.26
C ALA A 158 -5.70 4.32 -6.75
N LEU A 159 -5.73 3.20 -7.44
CA LEU A 159 -6.05 3.12 -8.86
C LEU A 159 -4.96 3.78 -9.74
N HIS A 160 -3.71 3.66 -9.32
CA HIS A 160 -2.54 4.07 -10.10
C HIS A 160 -2.03 2.87 -10.91
N ALA A 161 -1.75 3.08 -12.19
CA ALA A 161 -1.26 2.01 -13.06
C ALA A 161 0.24 2.18 -13.35
N LEU A 162 1.05 1.14 -13.17
CA LEU A 162 2.45 1.15 -13.55
C LEU A 162 2.60 0.74 -15.03
N GLY A 163 3.11 1.64 -15.87
CA GLY A 163 3.25 1.46 -17.31
C GLY A 163 2.09 2.09 -18.09
N GLU A 164 1.23 1.31 -18.71
CA GLU A 164 0.10 1.85 -19.46
C GLU A 164 -1.00 2.42 -18.54
N ALA A 165 -1.63 3.53 -18.96
CA ALA A 165 -2.76 4.14 -18.25
C ALA A 165 -4.04 3.30 -18.46
N ILE A 166 -4.04 2.12 -17.88
CA ILE A 166 -5.14 1.15 -17.95
C ILE A 166 -5.51 0.78 -16.51
N ASP A 167 -6.78 0.97 -16.16
CA ASP A 167 -7.29 0.58 -14.85
C ASP A 167 -7.44 -0.95 -14.71
N TRP A 168 -7.70 -1.43 -13.52
CA TRP A 168 -7.94 -2.85 -13.24
C TRP A 168 -9.13 -3.45 -14.03
N ARG A 169 -10.04 -2.62 -14.58
CA ARG A 169 -11.14 -3.02 -15.48
C ARG A 169 -10.72 -3.10 -16.94
N LYS A 170 -9.45 -2.89 -17.25
CA LYS A 170 -8.91 -2.80 -18.62
C LYS A 170 -9.41 -1.57 -19.40
N ASN A 171 -9.92 -0.52 -18.73
CA ASN A 171 -10.29 0.73 -19.38
C ASN A 171 -9.10 1.68 -19.38
N ARG A 172 -8.90 2.39 -20.51
CA ARG A 172 -7.92 3.46 -20.58
C ARG A 172 -8.43 4.69 -19.83
N PHE A 173 -7.56 5.31 -19.07
CA PHE A 173 -7.86 6.59 -18.41
C PHE A 173 -6.82 7.65 -18.79
N GLN A 174 -7.15 8.93 -18.55
CA GLN A 174 -6.22 10.04 -18.69
C GLN A 174 -5.55 10.28 -17.34
N PRO A 175 -4.23 10.08 -17.20
CA PRO A 175 -3.56 10.34 -15.93
C PRO A 175 -3.49 11.85 -15.65
N GLU A 176 -3.62 12.24 -14.38
CA GLU A 176 -3.35 13.61 -13.96
C GLU A 176 -1.86 13.92 -13.92
N PHE A 177 -1.04 12.89 -13.68
CA PHE A 177 0.41 13.02 -13.62
C PHE A 177 1.07 11.67 -13.91
N GLU A 178 2.24 11.72 -14.54
CA GLU A 178 3.12 10.58 -14.77
C GLU A 178 4.35 10.70 -13.86
N GLN A 179 4.51 9.79 -12.91
CA GLN A 179 5.66 9.73 -12.02
C GLN A 179 6.65 8.68 -12.52
N SER A 180 7.91 9.07 -12.77
CA SER A 180 8.97 8.11 -13.08
C SER A 180 9.30 7.26 -11.86
N VAL A 181 9.40 5.94 -12.04
CA VAL A 181 9.67 4.95 -11.01
C VAL A 181 10.75 3.98 -11.48
N ILE A 182 11.70 3.65 -10.60
CA ILE A 182 12.58 2.52 -10.82
C ILE A 182 11.80 1.25 -10.42
N ALA A 183 11.66 0.34 -11.36
CA ALA A 183 11.01 -0.95 -11.11
C ALA A 183 12.05 -2.08 -11.19
N PHE A 184 11.84 -3.12 -10.38
CA PHE A 184 12.65 -4.34 -10.35
C PHE A 184 11.77 -5.57 -10.61
N SER A 185 12.36 -6.63 -11.17
CA SER A 185 11.75 -7.93 -10.94
C SER A 185 12.00 -8.34 -9.48
N LEU A 186 11.04 -9.04 -8.89
CA LEU A 186 11.16 -9.47 -7.50
C LEU A 186 12.39 -10.34 -7.26
N ASP A 187 12.65 -11.25 -8.20
CA ASP A 187 13.80 -12.14 -8.13
C ASP A 187 15.14 -11.37 -8.20
N GLU A 188 15.24 -10.36 -9.07
CA GLU A 188 16.43 -9.53 -9.18
C GLU A 188 16.59 -8.60 -7.97
N PHE A 189 15.51 -8.07 -7.43
CA PHE A 189 15.55 -7.26 -6.21
C PHE A 189 16.18 -8.04 -5.05
N ILE A 190 15.71 -9.26 -4.82
CA ILE A 190 16.23 -10.11 -3.74
C ILE A 190 17.72 -10.42 -3.96
N GLU A 191 18.08 -10.81 -5.17
CA GLU A 191 19.46 -11.17 -5.52
C GLU A 191 20.42 -9.97 -5.41
N ARG A 192 20.03 -8.83 -5.95
CA ARG A 192 20.86 -7.62 -6.01
C ARG A 192 21.12 -6.99 -4.66
N PHE A 193 20.12 -6.96 -3.81
CA PHE A 193 20.18 -6.28 -2.50
C PHE A 193 20.41 -7.22 -1.32
N GLY A 194 20.48 -8.52 -1.56
CA GLY A 194 20.61 -9.52 -0.49
C GLY A 194 19.40 -9.47 0.47
N ALA A 195 18.23 -9.12 -0.04
CA ALA A 195 17.04 -9.06 0.76
C ALA A 195 16.60 -10.46 1.22
N PRO A 196 16.04 -10.64 2.43
CA PRO A 196 15.62 -11.94 2.91
C PRO A 196 14.50 -12.50 2.04
N LEU A 197 14.47 -13.81 1.88
CA LEU A 197 13.35 -14.47 1.21
C LEU A 197 12.05 -14.21 1.98
N PRO A 198 10.96 -13.74 1.32
CA PRO A 198 9.69 -13.58 2.00
C PRO A 198 9.09 -14.92 2.41
N SER A 199 8.54 -15.00 3.63
CA SER A 199 7.65 -16.08 4.04
C SER A 199 6.26 -15.88 3.44
N HIS A 200 5.85 -14.63 3.33
CA HIS A 200 4.53 -14.23 2.85
C HIS A 200 4.64 -13.03 1.91
N ILE A 201 3.79 -12.99 0.90
CA ILE A 201 3.66 -11.85 -0.02
C ILE A 201 2.20 -11.40 -0.05
N LYS A 202 1.95 -10.12 0.21
CA LYS A 202 0.71 -9.45 -0.17
C LYS A 202 0.96 -8.73 -1.49
N LEU A 203 0.12 -8.96 -2.48
CA LEU A 203 0.19 -8.32 -3.78
C LEU A 203 -1.14 -7.64 -4.10
N ASP A 204 -1.13 -6.33 -4.07
CA ASP A 204 -2.30 -5.48 -4.25
C ASP A 204 -1.87 -4.21 -5.00
N VAL A 205 -1.81 -4.33 -6.32
CA VAL A 205 -1.38 -3.27 -7.23
C VAL A 205 -2.35 -3.19 -8.40
N ASP A 206 -2.87 -2.07 -8.72
CA ASP A 206 -3.94 -1.86 -9.69
C ASP A 206 -3.58 -2.27 -11.15
N GLY A 207 -3.34 -3.58 -11.42
CA GLY A 207 -3.30 -4.13 -12.78
C GLY A 207 -1.95 -4.65 -13.31
N ASN A 208 -0.94 -4.81 -12.48
CA ASN A 208 0.38 -5.34 -12.87
C ASN A 208 0.75 -6.69 -12.21
N GLU A 209 -0.22 -7.37 -11.63
CA GLU A 209 -0.02 -8.59 -10.85
C GLU A 209 0.67 -9.69 -11.66
N ASP A 210 0.25 -9.91 -12.89
CA ASP A 210 0.81 -10.93 -13.78
C ASP A 210 2.30 -10.69 -14.07
N LYS A 211 2.70 -9.44 -14.27
CA LYS A 211 4.10 -9.08 -14.50
C LYS A 211 4.94 -9.31 -13.24
N ILE A 212 4.41 -8.93 -12.07
CA ILE A 212 5.11 -9.12 -10.79
C ILE A 212 5.28 -10.62 -10.51
N ILE A 213 4.26 -11.43 -10.72
CA ILE A 213 4.34 -12.89 -10.58
C ILE A 213 5.36 -13.49 -11.55
N ARG A 214 5.41 -13.04 -12.82
CA ARG A 214 6.43 -13.46 -13.79
C ARG A 214 7.84 -13.10 -13.34
N GLY A 215 8.03 -11.88 -12.82
CA GLY A 215 9.31 -11.39 -12.30
C GLY A 215 9.74 -12.01 -10.96
N GLY A 216 8.85 -12.71 -10.27
CA GLY A 216 9.08 -13.35 -8.98
C GLY A 216 9.02 -14.88 -8.99
N ARG A 217 9.09 -15.53 -10.15
CA ARG A 217 8.88 -16.99 -10.24
C ARG A 217 9.84 -17.81 -9.38
N ARG A 218 11.12 -17.44 -9.31
CA ARG A 218 12.10 -18.15 -8.48
C ARG A 218 11.76 -17.99 -6.99
N THR A 219 11.41 -16.78 -6.59
CA THR A 219 10.98 -16.45 -5.22
C THR A 219 9.71 -17.23 -4.85
N LEU A 220 8.69 -17.14 -5.68
CA LEU A 220 7.42 -17.84 -5.47
C LEU A 220 7.56 -19.38 -5.47
N SER A 221 8.52 -19.93 -6.23
CA SER A 221 8.78 -21.37 -6.26
C SER A 221 9.67 -21.86 -5.12
N ASN A 222 10.24 -20.94 -4.31
CA ASN A 222 11.09 -21.33 -3.19
C ASN A 222 10.29 -22.00 -2.07
N PRO A 223 10.73 -23.17 -1.54
CA PRO A 223 10.04 -23.85 -0.45
C PRO A 223 9.84 -23.04 0.83
N GLY A 224 10.69 -22.03 1.08
CA GLY A 224 10.57 -21.12 2.22
C GLY A 224 9.46 -20.08 2.09
N MET A 225 8.94 -19.86 0.87
CA MET A 225 7.81 -18.98 0.61
C MET A 225 6.52 -19.74 0.88
N LYS A 226 5.74 -19.33 1.88
CA LYS A 226 4.61 -20.07 2.45
C LYS A 226 3.28 -19.71 1.84
N SER A 227 2.99 -18.41 1.68
CA SER A 227 1.70 -17.97 1.13
C SER A 227 1.76 -16.62 0.41
N LEU A 228 0.86 -16.47 -0.55
CA LEU A 228 0.60 -15.28 -1.34
C LEU A 228 -0.86 -14.88 -1.14
N LEU A 229 -1.12 -13.65 -0.71
CA LEU A 229 -2.41 -13.00 -0.80
C LEU A 229 -2.39 -12.04 -1.97
N ILE A 230 -3.37 -12.14 -2.86
CA ILE A 230 -3.45 -11.35 -4.08
C ILE A 230 -4.91 -11.00 -4.42
N GLU A 231 -5.16 -9.75 -4.85
CA GLU A 231 -6.44 -9.40 -5.46
C GLU A 231 -6.45 -9.84 -6.94
N ILE A 232 -7.42 -10.66 -7.33
CA ILE A 232 -7.55 -11.19 -8.69
C ILE A 232 -8.99 -11.15 -9.19
N ASN A 233 -9.14 -11.03 -10.52
CA ASN A 233 -10.42 -11.21 -11.17
C ASN A 233 -10.77 -12.70 -11.28
N GLU A 234 -12.02 -13.07 -11.04
CA GLU A 234 -12.49 -14.46 -11.10
C GLU A 234 -12.23 -15.15 -12.46
N ASN A 235 -12.18 -14.37 -13.52
CA ASN A 235 -11.97 -14.84 -14.89
C ASN A 235 -10.49 -14.93 -15.28
N ASP A 236 -9.55 -14.50 -14.43
CA ASP A 236 -8.11 -14.51 -14.75
C ASP A 236 -7.48 -15.89 -14.46
N ARG A 237 -7.93 -16.90 -15.23
CA ARG A 237 -7.41 -18.27 -15.13
C ARG A 237 -5.92 -18.35 -15.41
N ALA A 238 -5.42 -17.53 -16.33
CA ALA A 238 -4.00 -17.54 -16.69
C ALA A 238 -3.10 -17.12 -15.53
N LEU A 239 -3.52 -16.14 -14.74
CA LEU A 239 -2.79 -15.71 -13.54
C LEU A 239 -2.85 -16.80 -12.46
N ILE A 240 -4.01 -17.43 -12.25
CA ILE A 240 -4.16 -18.55 -11.30
C ILE A 240 -3.22 -19.70 -11.67
N GLU A 241 -3.24 -20.14 -12.92
CA GLU A 241 -2.37 -21.21 -13.44
C GLU A 241 -0.88 -20.86 -13.30
N LEU A 242 -0.53 -19.58 -13.53
CA LEU A 242 0.84 -19.09 -13.36
C LEU A 242 1.29 -19.20 -11.89
N ILE A 243 0.45 -18.81 -10.93
CA ILE A 243 0.73 -18.92 -9.50
C ILE A 243 0.85 -20.39 -9.07
N GLU A 244 -0.06 -21.24 -9.55
CA GLU A 244 -0.05 -22.67 -9.25
C GLU A 244 1.18 -23.37 -9.83
N SER A 245 1.68 -22.91 -10.99
CA SER A 245 2.93 -23.43 -11.57
C SER A 245 4.17 -23.16 -10.70
N CYS A 246 4.08 -22.22 -9.73
CA CYS A 246 5.11 -21.96 -8.73
C CYS A 246 4.99 -22.89 -7.50
N GLY A 247 4.05 -23.84 -7.49
CA GLY A 247 3.83 -24.80 -6.39
C GLY A 247 3.02 -24.25 -5.22
N LEU A 248 2.26 -23.19 -5.47
CA LEU A 248 1.27 -22.64 -4.54
C LEU A 248 -0.12 -23.11 -4.97
N THR A 249 -0.98 -23.44 -4.03
CA THR A 249 -2.36 -23.90 -4.31
C THR A 249 -3.36 -22.89 -3.74
N LEU A 250 -4.43 -22.62 -4.45
CA LEU A 250 -5.51 -21.77 -3.97
C LEU A 250 -6.16 -22.40 -2.73
N GLU A 251 -6.09 -21.72 -1.60
CA GLU A 251 -6.60 -22.19 -0.32
C GLU A 251 -7.91 -21.49 0.06
N ARG A 252 -8.01 -20.19 -0.18
CA ARG A 252 -9.16 -19.37 0.20
C ARG A 252 -9.46 -18.32 -0.85
N LYS A 253 -10.75 -18.09 -1.08
CA LYS A 253 -11.27 -16.94 -1.83
C LYS A 253 -12.21 -16.16 -0.93
N THR A 254 -12.07 -14.83 -0.87
CA THR A 254 -12.98 -13.95 -0.16
C THR A 254 -13.39 -12.83 -1.08
N LEU A 255 -14.70 -12.63 -1.25
CA LEU A 255 -15.21 -11.52 -2.05
C LEU A 255 -14.76 -10.21 -1.40
N ALA A 256 -14.14 -9.32 -2.18
CA ALA A 256 -13.81 -7.99 -1.71
C ALA A 256 -15.08 -7.28 -1.22
N ALA A 257 -15.09 -6.82 0.02
CA ALA A 257 -16.28 -6.28 0.70
C ALA A 257 -16.69 -4.88 0.21
N LEU A 258 -16.47 -4.55 -1.06
CA LEU A 258 -16.92 -3.30 -1.65
C LEU A 258 -18.40 -3.42 -2.07
N GLN A 259 -19.27 -2.76 -1.35
CA GLN A 259 -20.67 -2.58 -1.74
C GLN A 259 -20.74 -1.82 -3.07
N GLY A 260 -21.30 -2.47 -4.09
CA GLY A 260 -21.58 -1.91 -5.42
C GLY A 260 -20.56 -2.31 -6.49
N SER A 261 -20.97 -2.72 -7.64
CA SER A 261 -20.30 -2.96 -8.94
C SER A 261 -18.95 -3.72 -9.04
N TYR A 262 -18.34 -4.18 -7.96
CA TYR A 262 -17.05 -4.92 -7.94
C TYR A 262 -17.25 -6.43 -7.77
N ARG A 263 -18.20 -7.02 -8.47
CA ARG A 263 -18.61 -8.43 -8.25
C ARG A 263 -17.61 -9.47 -8.77
N ASP A 264 -16.59 -9.04 -9.53
CA ASP A 264 -15.72 -9.97 -10.27
C ASP A 264 -14.30 -10.06 -9.70
N THR A 265 -13.96 -9.29 -8.65
CA THR A 265 -12.66 -9.37 -7.97
C THR A 265 -12.80 -9.94 -6.56
N PHE A 266 -11.79 -10.68 -6.13
CA PHE A 266 -11.73 -11.25 -4.79
C PHE A 266 -10.28 -11.31 -4.30
N ASN A 267 -10.11 -11.27 -2.98
CA ASN A 267 -8.85 -11.58 -2.34
C ASN A 267 -8.65 -13.11 -2.32
N ALA A 268 -7.58 -13.58 -2.95
CA ALA A 268 -7.21 -14.98 -3.01
C ALA A 268 -5.98 -15.24 -2.14
N VAL A 269 -6.03 -16.25 -1.29
CA VAL A 269 -4.87 -16.78 -0.58
C VAL A 269 -4.43 -18.07 -1.25
N PHE A 270 -3.21 -18.07 -1.74
CA PHE A 270 -2.52 -19.26 -2.22
C PHE A 270 -1.48 -19.67 -1.16
N ALA A 271 -1.40 -20.96 -0.86
CA ALA A 271 -0.46 -21.49 0.12
C ALA A 271 0.32 -22.69 -0.44
N ARG A 272 1.51 -22.88 0.11
CA ARG A 272 2.32 -24.08 -0.14
C ARG A 272 1.87 -25.18 0.82
N LYS A 273 1.63 -26.37 0.27
CA LYS A 273 1.30 -27.57 1.04
C LYS A 273 2.55 -28.25 1.59
#